data_03265927ecc558b2ad1849bc35c1971c
#
_entry.id   03265927ecc558b2ad1849bc35c1971c
#
_cell.length_a   1.000
_cell.length_b   1.000
_cell.length_c   1.000
_cell.angle_alpha   90.00
_cell.angle_beta   90.00
_cell.angle_gamma   90.00
#
_symmetry.space_group_name_H-M   'P 1'
#
loop_
_entity.id
_entity.type
_entity.pdbx_description
1 polymer ?
#
loop_
_entity_poly.entity_id
_entity_poly.type
_entity_poly.pdbx_seq_one_letter_code
_entity_poly.pdbx_strand_id
1 'polypeptide(L)'
;MTIFPDDFLWGGAVAANQVEGAYNEDGKGLSVQDVLPKGGLGEATENPTEDNLKLIGIDFYHKYKEDISLFSEMGFNVFRTSIAWSRIFPKGDEEEPNEAGLKYYDELFDELHAHGIEPLVTLSHYETPLYLARKY
;
A
#
# COMPACT_ATOMS: atom_id res chain seq x y z
N MET A 1 -33.09 3.27 -18.32
CA MET A 1 -32.44 2.00 -18.63
C MET A 1 -31.03 2.06 -18.05
N THR A 2 -30.78 1.41 -16.94
CA THR A 2 -29.42 1.34 -16.35
C THR A 2 -28.58 0.42 -17.24
N ILE A 3 -27.41 0.90 -17.68
CA ILE A 3 -26.50 0.15 -18.55
C ILE A 3 -25.71 -0.90 -17.74
N PHE A 4 -25.56 -0.67 -16.42
CA PHE A 4 -24.85 -1.56 -15.51
C PHE A 4 -25.81 -2.27 -14.56
N PRO A 5 -25.49 -3.48 -14.10
CA PRO A 5 -26.24 -4.18 -13.04
C PRO A 5 -26.31 -3.35 -11.75
N ASP A 6 -27.33 -3.59 -10.91
CA ASP A 6 -27.51 -2.85 -9.65
C ASP A 6 -26.37 -3.14 -8.65
N ASP A 7 -25.73 -4.30 -8.77
CA ASP A 7 -24.59 -4.76 -7.95
C ASP A 7 -23.23 -4.44 -8.58
N PHE A 8 -23.18 -3.57 -9.59
CA PHE A 8 -21.91 -3.19 -10.22
C PHE A 8 -21.01 -2.42 -9.26
N LEU A 9 -19.74 -2.84 -9.20
CA LEU A 9 -18.76 -2.25 -8.30
C LEU A 9 -18.10 -1.02 -8.93
N TRP A 10 -18.25 0.12 -8.25
CA TRP A 10 -17.65 1.41 -8.62
C TRP A 10 -16.58 1.80 -7.62
N GLY A 11 -15.40 2.20 -8.10
CA GLY A 11 -14.33 2.59 -7.21
C GLY A 11 -13.06 3.02 -7.89
N GLY A 12 -11.99 3.02 -7.11
CA GLY A 12 -10.67 3.42 -7.55
C GLY A 12 -9.59 2.39 -7.19
N ALA A 13 -8.40 2.61 -7.72
CA ALA A 13 -7.26 1.72 -7.51
C ALA A 13 -5.98 2.50 -7.21
N VAL A 14 -5.23 2.04 -6.21
CA VAL A 14 -3.90 2.51 -5.86
C VAL A 14 -2.96 1.33 -5.63
N ALA A 15 -1.71 1.60 -5.31
CA ALA A 15 -0.78 0.61 -4.78
C ALA A 15 -0.06 1.15 -3.55
N ALA A 16 0.28 0.28 -2.61
CA ALA A 16 0.89 0.65 -1.34
C ALA A 16 2.11 1.57 -1.51
N ASN A 17 3.05 1.21 -2.39
CA ASN A 17 4.26 2.01 -2.64
C ASN A 17 4.00 3.40 -3.23
N GLN A 18 2.81 3.64 -3.74
CA GLN A 18 2.46 4.93 -4.37
C GLN A 18 1.83 5.90 -3.38
N VAL A 19 1.16 5.38 -2.35
CA VAL A 19 0.29 6.21 -1.50
C VAL A 19 0.60 6.14 -0.01
N GLU A 20 1.08 5.00 0.51
CA GLU A 20 1.19 4.81 1.95
C GLU A 20 2.16 5.78 2.63
N GLY A 21 3.36 5.95 2.11
CA GLY A 21 4.42 6.62 2.86
C GLY A 21 4.87 5.78 4.06
N ALA A 22 5.28 6.43 5.16
CA ALA A 22 5.71 5.77 6.39
C ALA A 22 6.71 4.62 6.15
N TYR A 23 7.66 4.84 5.22
CA TYR A 23 8.55 3.82 4.68
C TYR A 23 9.49 3.20 5.71
N ASN A 24 9.73 3.88 6.83
CA ASN A 24 10.63 3.50 7.91
C ASN A 24 9.94 3.47 9.28
N GLU A 25 8.60 3.37 9.31
CA GLU A 25 7.82 3.36 10.56
C GLU A 25 7.32 1.96 10.89
N ASP A 26 7.06 1.73 12.16
CA ASP A 26 6.45 0.51 12.72
C ASP A 26 7.12 -0.79 12.24
N GLY A 27 8.43 -0.76 12.07
CA GLY A 27 9.24 -1.92 11.72
C GLY A 27 9.18 -2.31 10.23
N LYS A 28 8.59 -1.48 9.36
CA LYS A 28 8.62 -1.73 7.91
C LYS A 28 10.07 -1.80 7.41
N GLY A 29 10.37 -2.85 6.65
CA GLY A 29 11.61 -2.96 5.89
C GLY A 29 11.59 -2.17 4.58
N LEU A 30 12.76 -1.93 4.01
CA LEU A 30 12.87 -1.30 2.71
C LEU A 30 12.43 -2.26 1.60
N SER A 31 11.77 -1.72 0.60
CA SER A 31 11.49 -2.37 -0.68
C SER A 31 12.38 -1.80 -1.79
N VAL A 32 12.40 -2.45 -2.94
CA VAL A 32 13.09 -1.92 -4.13
C VAL A 32 12.54 -0.55 -4.56
N GLN A 33 11.27 -0.27 -4.26
CA GLN A 33 10.64 1.01 -4.61
C GLN A 33 11.18 2.17 -3.77
N ASP A 34 11.64 1.90 -2.54
CA ASP A 34 12.17 2.91 -1.64
C ASP A 34 13.55 3.43 -2.08
N VAL A 35 14.25 2.68 -2.94
CA VAL A 35 15.57 3.04 -3.51
C VAL A 35 15.54 3.34 -5.01
N LEU A 36 14.35 3.51 -5.60
CA LEU A 36 14.14 3.87 -7.00
C LEU A 36 13.45 5.23 -7.13
N PRO A 37 14.13 6.35 -6.84
CA PRO A 37 13.49 7.68 -6.83
C PRO A 37 12.89 8.06 -8.18
N LYS A 38 13.47 7.60 -9.28
CA LYS A 38 12.99 7.85 -10.65
C LYS A 38 12.19 6.67 -11.24
N GLY A 39 11.72 5.75 -10.38
CA GLY A 39 11.00 4.55 -10.82
C GLY A 39 11.87 3.52 -11.53
N GLY A 40 11.23 2.52 -12.15
CA GLY A 40 11.92 1.36 -12.72
C GLY A 40 12.83 1.65 -13.93
N LEU A 41 12.79 2.86 -14.50
CA LEU A 41 13.68 3.30 -15.58
C LEU A 41 14.90 4.09 -15.04
N GLY A 42 14.92 4.37 -13.75
CA GLY A 42 16.03 5.08 -13.10
C GLY A 42 17.04 4.12 -12.47
N GLU A 43 18.17 4.67 -12.07
CA GLU A 43 19.16 3.94 -11.30
C GLU A 43 18.71 3.81 -9.85
N ALA A 44 18.96 2.64 -9.26
CA ALA A 44 18.72 2.42 -7.83
C ALA A 44 19.79 3.17 -7.01
N THR A 45 19.35 3.78 -5.93
CA THR A 45 20.23 4.38 -4.92
C THR A 45 20.62 3.33 -3.88
N GLU A 46 21.72 3.56 -3.15
CA GLU A 46 22.14 2.65 -2.08
C GLU A 46 21.16 2.71 -0.90
N ASN A 47 20.67 3.90 -0.60
CA ASN A 47 19.69 4.17 0.47
C ASN A 47 18.57 5.06 -0.06
N PRO A 48 17.40 5.10 0.61
CA PRO A 48 16.34 6.05 0.28
C PRO A 48 16.84 7.49 0.26
N THR A 49 16.40 8.27 -0.72
CA THR A 49 16.77 9.68 -0.93
C THR A 49 15.54 10.57 -0.93
N GLU A 50 15.67 11.81 -0.48
CA GLU A 50 14.54 12.74 -0.28
C GLU A 50 13.77 13.07 -1.57
N ASP A 51 14.40 12.88 -2.74
CA ASP A 51 13.76 13.07 -4.04
C ASP A 51 12.82 11.91 -4.44
N ASN A 52 12.79 10.83 -3.65
CA ASN A 52 11.84 9.73 -3.86
C ASN A 52 10.48 10.06 -3.22
N LEU A 53 9.57 10.57 -4.02
CA LEU A 53 8.23 10.96 -3.56
C LEU A 53 7.42 9.80 -2.94
N LYS A 54 7.75 8.54 -3.28
CA LYS A 54 7.08 7.35 -2.73
C LYS A 54 7.33 7.15 -1.23
N LEU A 55 8.41 7.73 -0.68
CA LEU A 55 8.70 7.64 0.75
C LEU A 55 7.64 8.32 1.61
N ILE A 56 6.95 9.29 1.03
CA ILE A 56 5.86 10.05 1.69
C ILE A 56 4.52 9.71 1.05
N GLY A 57 4.45 9.62 -0.28
CA GLY A 57 3.22 9.44 -1.04
C GLY A 57 2.21 10.53 -0.71
N ILE A 58 0.98 10.14 -0.41
CA ILE A 58 -0.05 11.01 0.15
C ILE A 58 -0.22 10.80 1.67
N ASP A 59 0.72 10.09 2.28
CA ASP A 59 0.69 9.75 3.70
C ASP A 59 -0.56 8.92 4.09
N PHE A 60 -0.96 8.02 3.19
CA PHE A 60 -2.15 7.20 3.37
C PHE A 60 -2.07 6.33 4.62
N TYR A 61 -0.86 5.92 5.02
CA TYR A 61 -0.63 5.16 6.25
C TYR A 61 -1.25 5.83 7.49
N HIS A 62 -1.15 7.16 7.60
CA HIS A 62 -1.73 7.91 8.71
C HIS A 62 -3.13 8.47 8.41
N LYS A 63 -3.46 8.68 7.12
CA LYS A 63 -4.68 9.40 6.69
C LYS A 63 -5.79 8.52 6.15
N TYR A 64 -5.59 7.20 6.09
CA TYR A 64 -6.55 6.29 5.44
C TYR A 64 -7.99 6.44 5.95
N LYS A 65 -8.21 6.75 7.23
CA LYS A 65 -9.58 6.93 7.77
C LYS A 65 -10.28 8.14 7.17
N GLU A 66 -9.56 9.26 7.05
CA GLU A 66 -10.09 10.47 6.40
C GLU A 66 -10.31 10.21 4.91
N ASP A 67 -9.35 9.62 4.23
CA ASP A 67 -9.43 9.34 2.80
C ASP A 67 -10.56 8.35 2.48
N ILE A 68 -10.76 7.31 3.28
CA ILE A 68 -11.86 6.34 3.10
C ILE A 68 -13.22 7.01 3.30
N SER A 69 -13.35 7.93 4.26
CA SER A 69 -14.56 8.73 4.40
C SER A 69 -14.89 9.51 3.13
N LEU A 70 -13.86 10.12 2.51
CA LEU A 70 -14.02 10.82 1.23
C LEU A 70 -14.37 9.88 0.08
N PHE A 71 -13.80 8.67 0.02
CA PHE A 71 -14.20 7.67 -0.98
C PHE A 71 -15.66 7.28 -0.84
N SER A 72 -16.15 7.11 0.38
CA SER A 72 -17.56 6.85 0.64
C SER A 72 -18.45 7.98 0.17
N GLU A 73 -18.08 9.24 0.41
CA GLU A 73 -18.80 10.43 -0.11
C GLU A 73 -18.81 10.48 -1.64
N MET A 74 -17.75 10.01 -2.30
CA MET A 74 -17.66 9.87 -3.76
C MET A 74 -18.53 8.73 -4.32
N GLY A 75 -19.08 7.88 -3.46
CA GLY A 75 -19.92 6.74 -3.85
C GLY A 75 -19.14 5.48 -4.22
N PHE A 76 -17.92 5.33 -3.74
CA PHE A 76 -17.17 4.08 -3.91
C PHE A 76 -17.85 2.95 -3.13
N ASN A 77 -17.93 1.78 -3.75
CA ASN A 77 -18.31 0.52 -3.11
C ASN A 77 -17.25 -0.59 -3.30
N VAL A 78 -16.15 -0.28 -3.98
CA VAL A 78 -14.94 -1.10 -4.05
C VAL A 78 -13.72 -0.18 -4.03
N PHE A 79 -12.65 -0.62 -3.37
CA PHE A 79 -11.36 0.06 -3.40
C PHE A 79 -10.23 -0.95 -3.56
N ARG A 80 -9.45 -0.80 -4.65
CA ARG A 80 -8.30 -1.66 -4.88
C ARG A 80 -7.04 -1.04 -4.30
N THR A 81 -6.34 -1.79 -3.45
CA THR A 81 -4.99 -1.44 -2.99
C THR A 81 -4.08 -2.67 -2.98
N SER A 82 -2.81 -2.49 -2.67
CA SER A 82 -1.88 -3.59 -2.48
C SER A 82 -1.37 -3.66 -1.05
N ILE A 83 -0.75 -4.78 -0.70
CA ILE A 83 -0.01 -4.97 0.54
C ILE A 83 1.46 -4.73 0.27
N ALA A 84 2.09 -3.82 1.03
CA ALA A 84 3.55 -3.69 1.06
C ALA A 84 4.13 -4.86 1.83
N TRP A 85 4.66 -5.87 1.11
CA TRP A 85 5.16 -7.10 1.72
C TRP A 85 6.21 -6.82 2.81
N SER A 86 7.09 -5.84 2.59
CA SER A 86 8.10 -5.46 3.56
C SER A 86 7.56 -4.78 4.83
N ARG A 87 6.27 -4.45 4.88
CA ARG A 87 5.61 -4.00 6.12
C ARG A 87 5.25 -5.18 7.01
N ILE A 88 4.91 -6.32 6.42
CA ILE A 88 4.57 -7.55 7.14
C ILE A 88 5.83 -8.39 7.38
N PHE A 89 6.68 -8.54 6.37
CA PHE A 89 7.94 -9.25 6.44
C PHE A 89 9.08 -8.33 6.01
N PRO A 90 9.72 -7.60 6.95
CA PRO A 90 10.70 -6.55 6.66
C PRO A 90 11.88 -6.95 5.78
N LYS A 91 12.36 -8.18 5.91
CA LYS A 91 13.39 -8.78 5.02
C LYS A 91 12.78 -9.63 3.92
N GLY A 92 11.55 -10.10 4.13
CA GLY A 92 10.75 -10.88 3.18
C GLY A 92 10.78 -12.39 3.38
N ASP A 93 11.66 -12.93 4.23
CA ASP A 93 11.85 -14.34 4.50
C ASP A 93 11.85 -14.68 6.01
N GLU A 94 11.30 -13.83 6.86
CA GLU A 94 11.08 -14.10 8.26
C GLU A 94 10.03 -15.21 8.46
N GLU A 95 10.20 -16.01 9.52
CA GLU A 95 9.20 -17.02 9.92
C GLU A 95 7.98 -16.39 10.57
N GLU A 96 8.17 -15.27 11.28
CA GLU A 96 7.12 -14.56 12.00
C GLU A 96 6.88 -13.18 11.38
N PRO A 97 5.62 -12.76 11.21
CA PRO A 97 5.29 -11.46 10.65
C PRO A 97 5.55 -10.32 11.64
N ASN A 98 5.69 -9.12 11.11
CA ASN A 98 5.64 -7.89 11.88
C ASN A 98 4.19 -7.57 12.26
N GLU A 99 3.86 -7.72 13.54
CA GLU A 99 2.51 -7.53 14.07
C GLU A 99 1.95 -6.12 13.82
N ALA A 100 2.81 -5.09 13.84
CA ALA A 100 2.36 -3.73 13.53
C ALA A 100 1.91 -3.59 12.07
N GLY A 101 2.58 -4.27 11.15
CA GLY A 101 2.19 -4.31 9.75
C GLY A 101 0.88 -5.05 9.52
N LEU A 102 0.68 -6.19 10.18
CA LEU A 102 -0.60 -6.92 10.12
C LEU A 102 -1.74 -6.07 10.67
N LYS A 103 -1.55 -5.47 11.84
CA LYS A 103 -2.55 -4.62 12.48
C LYS A 103 -2.97 -3.45 11.58
N TYR A 104 -2.01 -2.81 10.88
CA TYR A 104 -2.34 -1.73 9.96
C TYR A 104 -3.30 -2.18 8.85
N TYR A 105 -3.05 -3.33 8.22
CA TYR A 105 -3.93 -3.83 7.17
C TYR A 105 -5.28 -4.32 7.70
N ASP A 106 -5.32 -4.93 8.88
CA ASP A 106 -6.59 -5.27 9.53
C ASP A 106 -7.44 -4.01 9.76
N GLU A 107 -6.87 -2.98 10.36
CA GLU A 107 -7.58 -1.71 10.62
C GLU A 107 -7.99 -1.00 9.32
N LEU A 108 -7.16 -1.05 8.27
CA LEU A 108 -7.48 -0.48 6.96
C LEU A 108 -8.69 -1.16 6.32
N PHE A 109 -8.72 -2.50 6.35
CA PHE A 109 -9.82 -3.27 5.73
C PHE A 109 -11.10 -3.16 6.56
N ASP A 110 -11.00 -3.13 7.88
CA ASP A 110 -12.13 -2.88 8.77
C ASP A 110 -12.75 -1.49 8.51
N GLU A 111 -11.92 -0.47 8.31
CA GLU A 111 -12.39 0.88 7.99
C GLU A 111 -13.11 0.92 6.63
N LEU A 112 -12.58 0.25 5.60
CA LEU A 112 -13.26 0.13 4.30
C LEU A 112 -14.63 -0.53 4.45
N HIS A 113 -14.71 -1.67 5.16
CA HIS A 113 -15.97 -2.37 5.41
C HIS A 113 -16.95 -1.53 6.22
N ALA A 114 -16.49 -0.77 7.21
CA ALA A 114 -17.34 0.13 8.00
C ALA A 114 -18.00 1.21 7.13
N HIS A 115 -17.39 1.58 6.00
CA HIS A 115 -17.94 2.51 5.01
C HIS A 115 -18.66 1.83 3.83
N GLY A 116 -18.87 0.52 3.89
CA GLY A 116 -19.53 -0.25 2.81
C GLY A 116 -18.71 -0.37 1.55
N ILE A 117 -17.38 -0.27 1.66
CA ILE A 117 -16.43 -0.38 0.55
C ILE A 117 -15.72 -1.72 0.62
N GLU A 118 -15.84 -2.52 -0.44
CA GLU A 118 -15.18 -3.83 -0.53
C GLU A 118 -13.69 -3.64 -0.89
N PRO A 119 -12.74 -4.18 -0.09
CA PRO A 119 -11.33 -4.15 -0.44
C PRO A 119 -11.01 -5.18 -1.53
N LEU A 120 -10.44 -4.74 -2.64
CA LEU A 120 -9.86 -5.59 -3.67
C LEU A 120 -8.33 -5.61 -3.51
N VAL A 121 -7.80 -6.68 -2.91
CA VAL A 121 -6.42 -6.72 -2.43
C VAL A 121 -5.48 -7.35 -3.45
N THR A 122 -4.42 -6.61 -3.82
CA THR A 122 -3.26 -7.14 -4.54
C THR A 122 -2.18 -7.54 -3.53
N LEU A 123 -1.84 -8.81 -3.43
CA LEU A 123 -0.89 -9.32 -2.44
C LEU A 123 0.53 -8.77 -2.62
N SER A 124 0.96 -8.54 -3.87
CA SER A 124 2.26 -7.95 -4.18
C SER A 124 2.17 -7.11 -5.45
N HIS A 125 2.67 -5.87 -5.39
CA HIS A 125 2.68 -4.92 -6.49
C HIS A 125 4.12 -4.48 -6.80
N TYR A 126 4.96 -5.45 -7.23
CA TYR A 126 6.40 -5.32 -7.53
C TYR A 126 7.23 -4.54 -6.48
N GLU A 127 6.88 -4.72 -5.22
CA GLU A 127 7.56 -4.13 -4.06
C GLU A 127 8.41 -5.19 -3.35
N THR A 128 9.31 -5.82 -4.07
CA THR A 128 10.17 -6.85 -3.47
C THR A 128 10.94 -6.26 -2.30
N PRO A 129 10.96 -6.90 -1.11
CA PRO A 129 11.83 -6.49 -0.02
C PRO A 129 13.27 -6.35 -0.49
N LEU A 130 13.89 -5.21 -0.17
CA LEU A 130 15.22 -4.87 -0.68
C LEU A 130 16.28 -5.89 -0.25
N TYR A 131 16.12 -6.48 0.93
CA TYR A 131 16.99 -7.56 1.40
C TYR A 131 16.96 -8.77 0.46
N LEU A 132 15.76 -9.23 0.04
CA LEU A 132 15.65 -10.34 -0.92
C LEU A 132 16.23 -9.98 -2.28
N ALA A 133 15.93 -8.78 -2.79
CA ALA A 133 16.45 -8.33 -4.08
C ALA A 133 17.98 -8.20 -4.13
N ARG A 134 18.63 -8.04 -2.96
CA ARG A 134 20.09 -8.01 -2.84
C ARG A 134 20.70 -9.37 -2.57
N LYS A 135 19.90 -10.32 -2.07
CA LYS A 135 20.35 -11.68 -1.72
C LYS A 135 20.34 -12.61 -2.93
N TYR A 136 19.42 -12.42 -3.84
CA TYR A 136 19.19 -13.23 -5.04
C TYR A 136 19.33 -12.40 -6.33
#